data_3e5f7209447d8de1f7f55de10ce46174
#
_entry.id   3e5f7209447d8de1f7f55de10ce46174
#
_cell.length_a   1.000
_cell.length_b   1.000
_cell.length_c   1.000
_cell.angle_alpha   90.00
_cell.angle_beta   90.00
_cell.angle_gamma   90.00
#
_symmetry.space_group_name_H-M   'P 1'
#
loop_
_entity.id
_entity.type
_entity.pdbx_description
1 polymer ?
#
loop_
_entity_poly.entity_id
_entity_poly.type
_entity_poly.pdbx_seq_one_letter_code
_entity_poly.pdbx_strand_id
1 'polypeptide(L)'
;MNTQMIICMVIFAATLVSYMLNKIPMWLTAMISLAALYFTGCIDASGALAGFSNVNTLLMATMFVVAAGFRRTSLVDGMCDAIMKVTRGSFRTAYFGYILLAVLLTNFIASPMVVYAIVSPLLAALCDNTGHSRSQYMFPVMVVCVACCGILPLATAIQQAGQFTGFMETYGFTGMSMRAIDFTIGAWPVLIIVPLWAVFIGPKFTPKEPVVPIEALEQKSAAKGQQKLSLSLIHISEPTRPLYIS
;
A
#
# COMPACT_ATOMS: atom_id res chain seq x y z
N MET A 1 34.66 -3.98 18.61
CA MET A 1 33.18 -3.85 18.52
C MET A 1 32.69 -3.69 19.95
N ASN A 2 31.99 -2.61 20.26
CA ASN A 2 31.40 -2.41 21.59
C ASN A 2 30.29 -3.44 21.82
N THR A 3 30.17 -3.96 23.04
CA THR A 3 29.12 -4.94 23.41
C THR A 3 27.72 -4.45 23.02
N GLN A 4 27.45 -3.17 23.16
CA GLN A 4 26.18 -2.54 22.75
C GLN A 4 25.92 -2.66 21.23
N MET A 5 26.94 -2.55 20.41
CA MET A 5 26.84 -2.69 18.97
C MET A 5 26.45 -4.13 18.55
N ILE A 6 27.00 -5.12 19.26
CA ILE A 6 26.64 -6.54 19.02
C ILE A 6 25.17 -6.79 19.42
N ILE A 7 24.74 -6.27 20.58
CA ILE A 7 23.35 -6.38 21.06
C ILE A 7 22.38 -5.74 20.05
N CYS A 8 22.71 -4.53 19.59
CA CYS A 8 21.90 -3.83 18.58
C CYS A 8 21.76 -4.64 17.28
N MET A 9 22.87 -5.22 16.79
CA MET A 9 22.85 -6.09 15.59
C MET A 9 22.00 -7.35 15.81
N VAL A 10 22.06 -7.96 16.97
CA VAL A 10 21.26 -9.16 17.30
C VAL A 10 19.77 -8.80 17.33
N ILE A 11 19.39 -7.70 17.98
CA ILE A 11 18.00 -7.24 18.03
C ILE A 11 17.49 -6.93 16.61
N PHE A 12 18.31 -6.26 15.80
CA PHE A 12 17.97 -5.94 14.42
C PHE A 12 17.76 -7.22 13.58
N ALA A 13 18.66 -8.19 13.67
CA ALA A 13 18.53 -9.47 12.99
C ALA A 13 17.27 -10.23 13.43
N ALA A 14 16.99 -10.27 14.73
CA ALA A 14 15.77 -10.89 15.27
C ALA A 14 14.50 -10.20 14.78
N THR A 15 14.52 -8.88 14.65
CA THR A 15 13.40 -8.09 14.09
C THR A 15 13.15 -8.43 12.63
N LEU A 16 14.21 -8.53 11.81
CA LEU A 16 14.12 -8.94 10.40
C LEU A 16 13.54 -10.35 10.27
N VAL A 17 14.05 -11.31 11.06
CA VAL A 17 13.52 -12.68 11.05
C VAL A 17 12.04 -12.71 11.46
N SER A 18 11.63 -11.93 12.46
CA SER A 18 10.23 -11.81 12.87
C SER A 18 9.33 -11.28 11.74
N TYR A 19 9.82 -10.28 11.00
CA TYR A 19 9.08 -9.77 9.83
C TYR A 19 8.96 -10.81 8.70
N MET A 20 10.01 -11.59 8.45
CA MET A 20 9.98 -12.67 7.45
C MET A 20 9.02 -13.80 7.83
N LEU A 21 8.97 -14.17 9.10
CA LEU A 21 8.07 -15.22 9.61
C LEU A 21 6.59 -14.80 9.59
N ASN A 22 6.31 -13.50 9.62
CA ASN A 22 4.96 -12.90 9.59
C ASN A 22 3.94 -13.54 10.56
N LYS A 23 4.43 -14.10 11.69
CA LYS A 23 3.60 -14.70 12.75
C LYS A 23 3.04 -13.65 13.70
N ILE A 24 3.78 -12.57 13.90
CA ILE A 24 3.45 -11.46 14.79
C ILE A 24 3.11 -10.23 13.94
N PRO A 25 2.09 -9.44 14.30
CA PRO A 25 1.80 -8.20 13.60
C PRO A 25 3.03 -7.27 13.55
N MET A 26 3.29 -6.64 12.40
CA MET A 26 4.49 -5.80 12.20
C MET A 26 4.61 -4.69 13.24
N TRP A 27 3.49 -4.05 13.61
CA TRP A 27 3.50 -2.99 14.61
C TRP A 27 3.94 -3.49 16.00
N LEU A 28 3.54 -4.71 16.38
CA LEU A 28 3.92 -5.30 17.67
C LEU A 28 5.39 -5.69 17.67
N THR A 29 5.91 -6.27 16.58
CA THR A 29 7.34 -6.55 16.43
C THR A 29 8.18 -5.27 16.54
N ALA A 30 7.74 -4.17 15.89
CA ALA A 30 8.43 -2.88 15.98
C ALA A 30 8.46 -2.34 17.43
N MET A 31 7.33 -2.43 18.15
CA MET A 31 7.27 -2.00 19.56
C MET A 31 8.14 -2.85 20.48
N ILE A 32 8.17 -4.18 20.27
CA ILE A 32 9.02 -5.10 21.04
C ILE A 32 10.50 -4.79 20.77
N SER A 33 10.89 -4.57 19.51
CA SER A 33 12.28 -4.25 19.17
C SER A 33 12.73 -2.91 19.76
N LEU A 34 11.85 -1.90 19.74
CA LEU A 34 12.12 -0.60 20.38
C LEU A 34 12.29 -0.74 21.89
N ALA A 35 11.40 -1.48 22.55
CA ALA A 35 11.50 -1.77 23.97
C ALA A 35 12.81 -2.54 24.32
N ALA A 36 13.16 -3.54 23.50
CA ALA A 36 14.40 -4.29 23.68
C ALA A 36 15.65 -3.41 23.57
N LEU A 37 15.70 -2.49 22.60
CA LEU A 37 16.80 -1.52 22.46
C LEU A 37 16.89 -0.56 23.65
N TYR A 38 15.77 -0.14 24.21
CA TYR A 38 15.72 0.71 25.40
C TYR A 38 16.19 -0.05 26.65
N PHE A 39 15.66 -1.24 26.93
CA PHE A 39 16.01 -2.02 28.11
C PHE A 39 17.46 -2.54 28.10
N THR A 40 18.02 -2.75 26.92
CA THR A 40 19.45 -3.12 26.76
C THR A 40 20.41 -1.93 26.88
N GLY A 41 19.88 -0.70 27.02
CA GLY A 41 20.68 0.51 27.12
C GLY A 41 21.37 0.92 25.79
N CYS A 42 20.91 0.37 24.66
CA CYS A 42 21.40 0.77 23.34
C CYS A 42 20.91 2.17 22.94
N ILE A 43 19.70 2.56 23.41
CA ILE A 43 19.12 3.89 23.22
C ILE A 43 18.59 4.41 24.56
N ASP A 44 18.62 5.72 24.75
CA ASP A 44 18.01 6.40 25.89
C ASP A 44 16.51 6.63 25.68
N ALA A 45 15.79 7.06 26.72
CA ALA A 45 14.35 7.31 26.65
C ALA A 45 14.00 8.41 25.63
N SER A 46 14.83 9.44 25.53
CA SER A 46 14.63 10.53 24.57
C SER A 46 14.80 10.04 23.14
N GLY A 47 15.82 9.21 22.86
CA GLY A 47 16.03 8.58 21.57
C GLY A 47 14.94 7.61 21.18
N ALA A 48 14.43 6.80 22.13
CA ALA A 48 13.32 5.89 21.89
C ALA A 48 12.03 6.62 21.50
N LEU A 49 11.77 7.79 22.08
CA LEU A 49 10.58 8.59 21.82
C LEU A 49 10.76 9.60 20.68
N ALA A 50 11.98 9.91 20.28
CA ALA A 50 12.29 10.90 19.24
C ALA A 50 11.57 10.60 17.92
N GLY A 51 11.43 9.32 17.55
CA GLY A 51 10.70 8.91 16.35
C GLY A 51 9.22 9.30 16.37
N PHE A 52 8.57 9.28 17.54
CA PHE A 52 7.16 9.65 17.69
C PHE A 52 6.93 11.17 17.64
N SER A 53 7.94 11.94 18.06
CA SER A 53 7.89 13.42 18.10
C SER A 53 8.47 14.06 16.83
N ASN A 54 8.95 13.26 15.88
CA ASN A 54 9.53 13.77 14.65
C ASN A 54 8.44 14.35 13.75
N VAL A 55 8.66 15.55 13.22
CA VAL A 55 7.73 16.25 12.32
C VAL A 55 7.37 15.39 11.11
N ASN A 56 8.33 14.65 10.55
CA ASN A 56 8.12 13.79 9.39
C ASN A 56 7.20 12.59 9.73
N THR A 57 7.31 12.02 10.92
CA THR A 57 6.42 10.96 11.41
C THR A 57 4.98 11.48 11.56
N LEU A 58 4.81 12.68 12.11
CA LEU A 58 3.50 13.32 12.22
C LEU A 58 2.92 13.64 10.84
N LEU A 59 3.75 14.10 9.91
CA LEU A 59 3.34 14.39 8.53
C LEU A 59 2.89 13.12 7.81
N MET A 60 3.58 12.00 8.00
CA MET A 60 3.14 10.69 7.49
C MET A 60 1.79 10.26 8.09
N ALA A 61 1.65 10.38 9.40
CA ALA A 61 0.40 10.01 10.09
C ALA A 61 -0.78 10.84 9.58
N THR A 62 -0.61 12.16 9.42
CA THR A 62 -1.66 13.04 8.88
C THR A 62 -1.99 12.71 7.42
N MET A 63 -0.99 12.37 6.60
CA MET A 63 -1.22 11.95 5.20
C MET A 63 -2.00 10.63 5.10
N PHE A 64 -1.81 9.69 6.03
CA PHE A 64 -2.65 8.48 6.09
C PHE A 64 -4.12 8.80 6.41
N VAL A 65 -4.36 9.78 7.30
CA VAL A 65 -5.73 10.25 7.60
C VAL A 65 -6.37 10.89 6.38
N VAL A 66 -5.63 11.76 5.68
CA VAL A 66 -6.10 12.39 4.42
C VAL A 66 -6.40 11.33 3.36
N ALA A 67 -5.52 10.35 3.17
CA ALA A 67 -5.72 9.25 2.22
C ALA A 67 -6.95 8.39 2.58
N ALA A 68 -7.18 8.12 3.88
CA ALA A 68 -8.37 7.41 4.34
C ALA A 68 -9.65 8.21 4.10
N GLY A 69 -9.61 9.53 4.30
CA GLY A 69 -10.70 10.44 3.95
C GLY A 69 -11.00 10.43 2.45
N PHE A 70 -9.97 10.54 1.61
CA PHE A 70 -10.10 10.50 0.16
C PHE A 70 -10.78 9.22 -0.35
N ARG A 71 -10.43 8.06 0.22
CA ARG A 71 -11.07 6.77 -0.09
C ARG A 71 -12.55 6.69 0.28
N ARG A 72 -13.03 7.51 1.22
CA ARG A 72 -14.44 7.56 1.63
C ARG A 72 -15.27 8.56 0.84
N THR A 73 -14.64 9.35 -0.01
CA THR A 73 -15.35 10.30 -0.89
C THR A 73 -15.79 9.60 -2.17
N SER A 74 -16.90 10.04 -2.73
CA SER A 74 -17.39 9.60 -4.05
C SER A 74 -16.54 10.09 -5.23
N LEU A 75 -15.39 10.72 -4.98
CA LEU A 75 -14.50 11.20 -6.02
C LEU A 75 -13.96 10.06 -6.89
N VAL A 76 -13.57 8.94 -6.25
CA VAL A 76 -13.08 7.76 -6.98
C VAL A 76 -14.16 7.20 -7.88
N ASP A 77 -15.38 7.05 -7.36
CA ASP A 77 -16.53 6.56 -8.13
C ASP A 77 -16.87 7.52 -9.28
N GLY A 78 -16.88 8.83 -9.02
CA GLY A 78 -17.10 9.86 -10.04
C GLY A 78 -16.04 9.86 -11.14
N MET A 79 -14.77 9.62 -10.79
CA MET A 79 -13.68 9.48 -11.78
C MET A 79 -13.85 8.22 -12.63
N CYS A 80 -14.26 7.11 -12.04
CA CYS A 80 -14.56 5.87 -12.77
C CYS A 80 -15.73 6.04 -13.73
N ASP A 81 -16.81 6.67 -13.29
CA ASP A 81 -17.98 6.99 -14.11
C ASP A 81 -17.63 7.93 -15.27
N ALA A 82 -16.77 8.93 -15.02
CA ALA A 82 -16.30 9.81 -16.07
C ALA A 82 -15.50 9.06 -17.15
N ILE A 83 -14.62 8.13 -16.75
CA ILE A 83 -13.88 7.29 -17.70
C ILE A 83 -14.85 6.45 -18.54
N MET A 84 -15.81 5.79 -17.90
CA MET A 84 -16.79 4.97 -18.61
C MET A 84 -17.62 5.80 -19.61
N LYS A 85 -18.03 7.01 -19.27
CA LYS A 85 -18.77 7.93 -20.13
C LYS A 85 -17.94 8.44 -21.33
N VAL A 86 -16.69 8.82 -21.08
CA VAL A 86 -15.79 9.38 -22.12
C VAL A 86 -15.34 8.31 -23.11
N THR A 87 -15.24 7.06 -22.68
CA THR A 87 -14.60 5.99 -23.45
C THR A 87 -15.51 5.36 -24.53
N ARG A 88 -16.79 5.67 -24.53
CA ARG A 88 -17.78 5.22 -25.56
C ARG A 88 -17.64 3.76 -26.02
N GLY A 89 -17.26 2.82 -25.15
CA GLY A 89 -17.23 1.38 -25.42
C GLY A 89 -15.97 0.83 -26.11
N SER A 90 -14.94 1.64 -26.38
CA SER A 90 -13.66 1.12 -26.89
C SER A 90 -12.80 0.59 -25.76
N PHE A 91 -12.50 -0.72 -25.76
CA PHE A 91 -11.68 -1.36 -24.73
C PHE A 91 -10.32 -0.70 -24.53
N ARG A 92 -9.59 -0.40 -25.60
CA ARG A 92 -8.25 0.19 -25.51
C ARG A 92 -8.27 1.58 -24.85
N THR A 93 -9.27 2.40 -25.19
CA THR A 93 -9.41 3.75 -24.63
C THR A 93 -9.80 3.67 -23.15
N ALA A 94 -10.69 2.74 -22.77
CA ALA A 94 -11.07 2.51 -21.39
C ALA A 94 -9.88 2.01 -20.56
N TYR A 95 -9.13 1.06 -21.10
CA TYR A 95 -7.93 0.53 -20.44
C TYR A 95 -6.88 1.61 -20.21
N PHE A 96 -6.63 2.47 -21.21
CA PHE A 96 -5.75 3.63 -21.06
C PHE A 96 -6.27 4.61 -20.01
N GLY A 97 -7.58 4.86 -19.97
CA GLY A 97 -8.21 5.69 -18.95
C GLY A 97 -8.01 5.14 -17.54
N TYR A 98 -8.15 3.82 -17.32
CA TYR A 98 -7.87 3.18 -16.03
C TYR A 98 -6.40 3.22 -15.64
N ILE A 99 -5.47 3.14 -16.59
CA ILE A 99 -4.04 3.34 -16.34
C ILE A 99 -3.76 4.77 -15.88
N LEU A 100 -4.32 5.78 -16.54
CA LEU A 100 -4.19 7.18 -16.11
C LEU A 100 -4.80 7.41 -14.73
N LEU A 101 -5.98 6.82 -14.46
CA LEU A 101 -6.58 6.86 -13.15
C LEU A 101 -5.68 6.23 -12.08
N ALA A 102 -5.09 5.07 -12.37
CA ALA A 102 -4.15 4.42 -11.47
C ALA A 102 -2.93 5.28 -11.18
N VAL A 103 -2.33 5.93 -12.21
CA VAL A 103 -1.22 6.87 -12.06
C VAL A 103 -1.62 8.05 -11.16
N LEU A 104 -2.80 8.62 -11.37
CA LEU A 104 -3.26 9.75 -10.56
C LEU A 104 -3.51 9.33 -9.12
N LEU A 105 -4.28 8.26 -8.90
CA LEU A 105 -4.63 7.79 -7.56
C LEU A 105 -3.40 7.36 -6.74
N THR A 106 -2.39 6.72 -7.35
CA THR A 106 -1.19 6.26 -6.64
C THR A 106 -0.30 7.41 -6.18
N ASN A 107 -0.50 8.60 -6.73
CA ASN A 107 0.18 9.82 -6.27
C ASN A 107 -0.60 10.58 -5.19
N PHE A 108 -1.88 10.27 -4.99
CA PHE A 108 -2.68 10.75 -3.85
C PHE A 108 -2.67 9.77 -2.68
N ILE A 109 -2.74 8.47 -2.97
CA ILE A 109 -2.83 7.40 -1.97
C ILE A 109 -1.47 6.74 -1.85
N ALA A 110 -0.80 6.91 -0.72
CA ALA A 110 0.56 6.41 -0.46
C ALA A 110 0.65 4.86 -0.35
N SER A 111 -0.25 4.13 -0.98
CA SER A 111 -0.27 2.68 -1.00
C SER A 111 -0.68 2.15 -2.37
N PRO A 112 0.27 1.70 -3.20
CA PRO A 112 -0.01 1.12 -4.52
C PRO A 112 -0.99 -0.04 -4.48
N MET A 113 -0.92 -0.88 -3.44
CA MET A 113 -1.82 -2.02 -3.25
C MET A 113 -3.27 -1.60 -3.05
N VAL A 114 -3.49 -0.51 -2.32
CA VAL A 114 -4.84 0.05 -2.10
C VAL A 114 -5.41 0.59 -3.41
N VAL A 115 -4.59 1.31 -4.18
CA VAL A 115 -5.01 1.83 -5.49
C VAL A 115 -5.35 0.68 -6.44
N TYR A 116 -4.51 -0.35 -6.48
CA TYR A 116 -4.79 -1.55 -7.26
C TYR A 116 -6.09 -2.23 -6.83
N ALA A 117 -6.35 -2.36 -5.52
CA ALA A 117 -7.59 -2.93 -5.00
C ALA A 117 -8.85 -2.12 -5.38
N ILE A 118 -8.72 -0.81 -5.61
CA ILE A 118 -9.80 0.05 -6.11
C ILE A 118 -10.01 -0.14 -7.62
N VAL A 119 -8.92 -0.16 -8.38
CA VAL A 119 -8.98 -0.19 -9.86
C VAL A 119 -9.26 -1.61 -10.39
N SER A 120 -8.79 -2.66 -9.70
CA SER A 120 -8.90 -4.04 -10.17
C SER A 120 -10.34 -4.53 -10.42
N PRO A 121 -11.35 -4.29 -9.57
CA PRO A 121 -12.71 -4.75 -9.85
C PRO A 121 -13.34 -4.02 -11.04
N LEU A 122 -12.99 -2.75 -11.26
CA LEU A 122 -13.46 -1.97 -12.40
C LEU A 122 -12.86 -2.49 -13.72
N LEU A 123 -11.57 -2.80 -13.68
CA LEU A 123 -10.87 -3.41 -14.80
C LEU A 123 -11.39 -4.83 -15.08
N ALA A 124 -11.73 -5.61 -14.03
CA ALA A 124 -12.35 -6.91 -14.18
C ALA A 124 -13.69 -6.81 -14.91
N ALA A 125 -14.55 -5.90 -14.48
CA ALA A 125 -15.85 -5.65 -15.13
C ALA A 125 -15.68 -5.22 -16.59
N LEU A 126 -14.68 -4.38 -16.90
CA LEU A 126 -14.37 -4.00 -18.27
C LEU A 126 -13.95 -5.21 -19.11
N CYS A 127 -13.07 -6.06 -18.59
CA CYS A 127 -12.61 -7.28 -19.29
C CYS A 127 -13.77 -8.24 -19.57
N ASP A 128 -14.65 -8.46 -18.57
CA ASP A 128 -15.80 -9.35 -18.69
C ASP A 128 -16.80 -8.86 -19.76
N ASN A 129 -17.12 -7.57 -19.73
CA ASN A 129 -18.04 -6.96 -20.67
C ASN A 129 -17.53 -6.97 -22.13
N THR A 130 -16.21 -7.05 -22.30
CA THR A 130 -15.57 -6.99 -23.64
C THR A 130 -14.98 -8.32 -24.09
N GLY A 131 -15.10 -9.40 -23.28
CA GLY A 131 -14.57 -10.72 -23.61
C GLY A 131 -13.05 -10.83 -23.58
N HIS A 132 -12.37 -9.93 -22.84
CA HIS A 132 -10.91 -9.96 -22.68
C HIS A 132 -10.50 -10.68 -21.41
N SER A 133 -9.33 -11.35 -21.43
CA SER A 133 -8.82 -12.08 -20.25
C SER A 133 -8.38 -11.12 -19.15
N ARG A 134 -8.96 -11.25 -17.94
CA ARG A 134 -8.58 -10.49 -16.75
C ARG A 134 -7.09 -10.64 -16.42
N SER A 135 -6.55 -11.86 -16.52
CA SER A 135 -5.15 -12.19 -16.22
C SER A 135 -4.17 -11.32 -17.02
N GLN A 136 -4.52 -11.06 -18.27
CA GLN A 136 -3.66 -10.35 -19.22
C GLN A 136 -3.51 -8.84 -18.90
N TYR A 137 -4.55 -8.21 -18.36
CA TYR A 137 -4.60 -6.76 -18.19
C TYR A 137 -4.40 -6.30 -16.75
N MET A 138 -4.62 -7.18 -15.76
CA MET A 138 -4.49 -6.81 -14.34
C MET A 138 -3.03 -6.62 -13.92
N PHE A 139 -2.12 -7.50 -14.36
CA PHE A 139 -0.72 -7.42 -13.99
C PHE A 139 -0.04 -6.11 -14.44
N PRO A 140 -0.18 -5.66 -15.69
CA PRO A 140 0.41 -4.38 -16.10
C PRO A 140 -0.10 -3.19 -15.29
N VAL A 141 -1.38 -3.16 -14.91
CA VAL A 141 -1.93 -2.09 -14.07
C VAL A 141 -1.31 -2.10 -12.68
N MET A 142 -1.08 -3.28 -12.09
CA MET A 142 -0.37 -3.38 -10.82
C MET A 142 1.04 -2.82 -10.91
N VAL A 143 1.77 -3.12 -11.98
CA VAL A 143 3.11 -2.57 -12.24
C VAL A 143 3.08 -1.05 -12.33
N VAL A 144 2.08 -0.49 -13.01
CA VAL A 144 1.88 0.97 -13.09
C VAL A 144 1.63 1.57 -11.71
N CYS A 145 0.75 0.97 -10.89
CA CYS A 145 0.48 1.45 -9.54
C CYS A 145 1.76 1.52 -8.68
N VAL A 146 2.63 0.53 -8.80
CA VAL A 146 3.88 0.48 -8.02
C VAL A 146 4.93 1.42 -8.57
N ALA A 147 5.17 1.38 -9.89
CA ALA A 147 6.26 2.11 -10.52
C ALA A 147 6.02 3.63 -10.59
N CYS A 148 4.76 4.06 -10.72
CA CYS A 148 4.41 5.49 -10.82
C CYS A 148 4.05 6.13 -9.47
N CYS A 149 4.20 5.39 -8.35
CA CYS A 149 3.88 5.88 -7.02
C CYS A 149 4.86 6.95 -6.56
N GLY A 150 4.35 8.11 -6.15
CA GLY A 150 5.16 9.18 -5.56
C GLY A 150 6.06 9.93 -6.53
N ILE A 151 5.79 9.87 -7.84
CA ILE A 151 6.57 10.62 -8.84
C ILE A 151 5.96 12.00 -9.08
N LEU A 152 4.64 12.13 -9.17
CA LEU A 152 4.01 13.45 -9.30
C LEU A 152 4.11 14.23 -7.98
N PRO A 153 4.26 15.58 -8.03
CA PRO A 153 4.43 16.40 -6.83
C PRO A 153 3.11 16.56 -6.07
N LEU A 154 2.51 15.43 -5.69
CA LEU A 154 1.25 15.31 -4.96
C LEU A 154 1.50 14.75 -3.56
N ALA A 155 0.43 14.32 -2.86
CA ALA A 155 0.48 13.90 -1.46
C ALA A 155 1.57 12.86 -1.18
N THR A 156 1.70 11.84 -2.03
CA THR A 156 2.70 10.76 -1.85
C THR A 156 4.14 11.26 -1.98
N ALA A 157 4.42 12.12 -2.98
CA ALA A 157 5.76 12.68 -3.16
C ALA A 157 6.13 13.66 -2.04
N ILE A 158 5.17 14.43 -1.52
CA ILE A 158 5.39 15.32 -0.36
C ILE A 158 5.75 14.47 0.87
N GLN A 159 5.04 13.37 1.11
CA GLN A 159 5.34 12.45 2.19
C GLN A 159 6.73 11.83 2.07
N GLN A 160 7.11 11.36 0.88
CA GLN A 160 8.44 10.79 0.62
C GLN A 160 9.54 11.84 0.80
N ALA A 161 9.33 13.06 0.29
CA ALA A 161 10.27 14.17 0.47
C ALA A 161 10.55 14.46 1.95
N GLY A 162 9.48 14.48 2.78
CA GLY A 162 9.61 14.63 4.22
C GLY A 162 10.42 13.50 4.88
N GLN A 163 10.17 12.25 4.46
CA GLN A 163 10.94 11.09 4.98
C GLN A 163 12.44 11.20 4.64
N PHE A 164 12.77 11.46 3.38
CA PHE A 164 14.18 11.57 2.96
C PHE A 164 14.87 12.76 3.59
N THR A 165 14.20 13.91 3.74
CA THR A 165 14.72 15.06 4.48
C THR A 165 15.01 14.70 5.93
N GLY A 166 14.09 13.99 6.61
CA GLY A 166 14.30 13.54 7.97
C GLY A 166 15.47 12.55 8.12
N PHE A 167 15.68 11.67 7.15
CA PHE A 167 16.88 10.82 7.14
C PHE A 167 18.16 11.66 6.97
N MET A 168 18.19 12.62 6.05
CA MET A 168 19.33 13.51 5.84
C MET A 168 19.70 14.26 7.12
N GLU A 169 18.72 14.84 7.82
CA GLU A 169 18.92 15.54 9.09
C GLU A 169 19.48 14.60 10.17
N THR A 170 18.97 13.37 10.25
CA THR A 170 19.44 12.36 11.22
C THR A 170 20.91 12.00 11.01
N TYR A 171 21.38 12.01 9.77
CA TYR A 171 22.78 11.75 9.43
C TYR A 171 23.66 13.02 9.37
N GLY A 172 23.16 14.16 9.86
CA GLY A 172 23.92 15.41 10.00
C GLY A 172 24.04 16.25 8.72
N PHE A 173 23.28 15.92 7.68
CA PHE A 173 23.19 16.75 6.47
C PHE A 173 22.21 17.91 6.69
N THR A 174 22.66 18.94 7.41
CA THR A 174 21.87 20.16 7.67
C THR A 174 21.93 21.11 6.46
N GLY A 175 20.77 21.62 6.04
CA GLY A 175 20.67 22.56 4.93
C GLY A 175 20.31 21.95 3.56
N MET A 176 20.21 20.63 3.46
CA MET A 176 19.66 19.95 2.28
C MET A 176 18.24 19.45 2.59
N SER A 177 17.27 19.89 1.82
CA SER A 177 15.89 19.36 1.89
C SER A 177 15.45 18.86 0.53
N MET A 178 14.85 17.67 0.48
CA MET A 178 14.22 17.17 -0.75
C MET A 178 12.83 17.78 -0.90
N ARG A 179 12.52 18.21 -2.10
CA ARG A 179 11.20 18.71 -2.47
C ARG A 179 10.44 17.67 -3.28
N ALA A 180 9.12 17.69 -3.19
CA ALA A 180 8.27 16.77 -3.97
C ALA A 180 8.55 16.80 -5.48
N ILE A 181 8.90 17.97 -6.02
CA ILE A 181 9.22 18.15 -7.43
C ILE A 181 10.51 17.43 -7.87
N ASP A 182 11.44 17.19 -6.95
CA ASP A 182 12.72 16.56 -7.25
C ASP A 182 12.52 15.09 -7.68
N PHE A 183 11.49 14.42 -7.13
CA PHE A 183 11.07 13.08 -7.58
C PHE A 183 10.53 13.11 -9.01
N THR A 184 9.76 14.12 -9.36
CA THR A 184 9.24 14.30 -10.72
C THR A 184 10.36 14.51 -11.71
N ILE A 185 11.34 15.39 -11.39
CA ILE A 185 12.48 15.67 -12.25
C ILE A 185 13.38 14.44 -12.44
N GLY A 186 13.58 13.66 -11.36
CA GLY A 186 14.39 12.43 -11.41
C GLY A 186 13.73 11.27 -12.15
N ALA A 187 12.41 11.14 -12.07
CA ALA A 187 11.68 9.97 -12.53
C ALA A 187 10.63 10.24 -13.63
N TRP A 188 10.63 11.44 -14.26
CA TRP A 188 9.67 11.75 -15.33
C TRP A 188 9.63 10.73 -16.48
N PRO A 189 10.74 10.06 -16.88
CA PRO A 189 10.66 9.06 -17.93
C PRO A 189 9.80 7.87 -17.55
N VAL A 190 9.76 7.51 -16.26
CA VAL A 190 8.96 6.41 -15.73
C VAL A 190 7.46 6.69 -15.90
N LEU A 191 7.01 7.94 -15.69
CA LEU A 191 5.62 8.36 -15.91
C LEU A 191 5.15 8.20 -17.35
N ILE A 192 6.05 8.18 -18.30
CA ILE A 192 5.73 8.03 -19.73
C ILE A 192 5.93 6.56 -20.16
N ILE A 193 7.09 6.00 -19.86
CA ILE A 193 7.50 4.68 -20.36
C ILE A 193 6.62 3.58 -19.75
N VAL A 194 6.36 3.61 -18.44
CA VAL A 194 5.63 2.53 -17.77
C VAL A 194 4.15 2.46 -18.17
N PRO A 195 3.38 3.56 -18.21
CA PRO A 195 2.02 3.52 -18.73
C PRO A 195 1.94 3.10 -20.20
N LEU A 196 2.85 3.58 -21.07
CA LEU A 196 2.91 3.16 -22.46
C LEU A 196 3.24 1.67 -22.58
N TRP A 197 4.22 1.20 -21.82
CA TRP A 197 4.54 -0.23 -21.75
C TRP A 197 3.30 -1.05 -21.32
N ALA A 198 2.58 -0.61 -20.29
CA ALA A 198 1.40 -1.31 -19.79
C ALA A 198 0.27 -1.40 -20.82
N VAL A 199 0.13 -0.37 -21.69
CA VAL A 199 -0.89 -0.38 -22.76
C VAL A 199 -0.49 -1.27 -23.94
N PHE A 200 0.75 -1.17 -24.42
CA PHE A 200 1.14 -1.75 -25.69
C PHE A 200 1.88 -3.09 -25.57
N ILE A 201 2.68 -3.23 -24.52
CA ILE A 201 3.61 -4.36 -24.37
C ILE A 201 3.15 -5.30 -23.25
N GLY A 202 2.75 -4.77 -22.11
CA GLY A 202 2.35 -5.54 -20.92
C GLY A 202 1.39 -6.69 -21.22
N PRO A 203 0.27 -6.45 -21.94
CA PRO A 203 -0.69 -7.50 -22.28
C PRO A 203 -0.15 -8.61 -23.18
N LYS A 204 0.97 -8.39 -23.88
CA LYS A 204 1.60 -9.41 -24.74
C LYS A 204 2.48 -10.38 -23.95
N PHE A 205 3.06 -9.92 -22.84
CA PHE A 205 3.92 -10.76 -21.99
C PHE A 205 3.13 -11.52 -20.92
N THR A 206 1.90 -11.10 -20.64
CA THR A 206 1.08 -11.74 -19.62
C THR A 206 0.25 -12.87 -20.23
N PRO A 207 0.21 -14.07 -19.60
CA PRO A 207 -0.54 -15.21 -20.12
C PRO A 207 -2.04 -14.91 -20.20
N LYS A 208 -2.68 -15.43 -21.26
CA LYS A 208 -4.12 -15.25 -21.48
C LYS A 208 -4.97 -16.05 -20.50
N GLU A 209 -4.47 -17.21 -20.07
CA GLU A 209 -5.16 -18.07 -19.13
C GLU A 209 -4.57 -17.87 -17.71
N PRO A 210 -5.41 -17.79 -16.68
CA PRO A 210 -4.90 -17.72 -15.31
C PRO A 210 -4.23 -19.04 -14.94
N VAL A 211 -3.02 -18.97 -14.36
CA VAL A 211 -2.25 -20.14 -13.89
C VAL A 211 -3.03 -20.92 -12.81
N VAL A 212 -3.93 -20.25 -12.10
CA VAL A 212 -4.81 -20.86 -11.09
C VAL A 212 -6.25 -20.59 -11.51
N PRO A 213 -7.14 -21.60 -11.60
CA PRO A 213 -8.54 -21.39 -11.92
C PRO A 213 -9.16 -20.38 -10.94
N ILE A 214 -9.84 -19.37 -11.47
CA ILE A 214 -10.45 -18.29 -10.66
C ILE A 214 -11.44 -18.88 -9.67
N GLU A 215 -12.16 -19.92 -10.07
CA GLU A 215 -13.10 -20.69 -9.23
C GLU A 215 -12.45 -21.27 -7.97
N ALA A 216 -11.20 -21.74 -8.07
CA ALA A 216 -10.45 -22.26 -6.93
C ALA A 216 -9.99 -21.14 -5.95
N LEU A 217 -9.81 -19.92 -6.44
CA LEU A 217 -9.49 -18.74 -5.62
C LEU A 217 -10.75 -18.17 -4.96
N GLU A 218 -11.86 -18.14 -5.66
CA GLU A 218 -13.16 -17.71 -5.13
C GLU A 218 -13.65 -18.66 -4.05
N GLN A 219 -13.53 -19.98 -4.25
CA GLN A 219 -13.85 -20.98 -3.22
C GLN A 219 -12.97 -20.84 -1.99
N LYS A 220 -11.67 -20.59 -2.13
CA LYS A 220 -10.76 -20.36 -1.00
C LYS A 220 -11.07 -19.05 -0.26
N SER A 221 -11.46 -18.00 -0.96
CA SER A 221 -11.83 -16.72 -0.34
C SER A 221 -13.19 -16.79 0.35
N ALA A 222 -14.17 -17.49 -0.24
CA ALA A 222 -15.46 -17.75 0.34
C ALA A 222 -15.35 -18.63 1.60
N ALA A 223 -14.56 -19.70 1.55
CA ALA A 223 -14.28 -20.55 2.70
C ALA A 223 -13.61 -19.78 3.86
N LYS A 224 -12.63 -18.89 3.57
CA LYS A 224 -12.04 -17.99 4.57
C LYS A 224 -13.02 -16.96 5.12
N GLY A 225 -13.92 -16.46 4.29
CA GLY A 225 -14.99 -15.54 4.70
C GLY A 225 -15.99 -16.20 5.64
N GLN A 226 -16.43 -17.43 5.31
CA GLN A 226 -17.31 -18.23 6.16
C GLN A 226 -16.66 -18.61 7.48
N GLN A 227 -15.37 -18.95 7.50
CA GLN A 227 -14.65 -19.28 8.71
C GLN A 227 -14.49 -18.06 9.64
N LYS A 228 -14.31 -16.84 9.10
CA LYS A 228 -14.33 -15.60 9.90
C LYS A 228 -15.73 -15.29 10.46
N LEU A 229 -16.78 -15.50 9.66
CA LEU A 229 -18.16 -15.31 10.10
C LEU A 229 -18.57 -16.33 11.19
N SER A 230 -18.18 -17.60 11.06
CA SER A 230 -18.47 -18.63 12.08
C SER A 230 -17.74 -18.33 13.41
N LEU A 231 -16.48 -17.87 13.35
CA LEU A 231 -15.73 -17.43 14.54
C LEU A 231 -16.36 -16.19 15.21
N SER A 232 -16.86 -15.23 14.44
CA SER A 232 -17.55 -14.07 15.01
C SER A 232 -18.91 -14.40 15.61
N LEU A 233 -19.64 -15.36 15.02
CA LEU A 233 -20.90 -15.85 15.55
C LEU A 233 -20.75 -16.66 16.85
N ILE A 234 -19.65 -17.42 17.01
CA ILE A 234 -19.34 -18.15 18.24
C ILE A 234 -19.07 -17.17 19.40
N HIS A 235 -18.45 -16.01 19.14
CA HIS A 235 -18.25 -14.97 20.16
C HIS A 235 -19.52 -14.18 20.52
N ILE A 236 -20.53 -14.16 19.66
CA ILE A 236 -21.81 -13.45 19.91
C ILE A 236 -22.84 -14.35 20.62
N SER A 237 -22.64 -15.68 20.58
CA SER A 237 -23.60 -16.67 21.13
C SER A 237 -23.26 -17.17 22.54
N GLU A 238 -22.45 -16.46 23.32
CA GLU A 238 -22.42 -16.74 24.76
C GLU A 238 -23.72 -16.23 25.41
N PRO A 239 -24.64 -17.12 25.81
CA PRO A 239 -25.83 -16.67 26.51
C PRO A 239 -25.37 -16.22 27.91
N THR A 240 -25.57 -14.93 28.20
CA THR A 240 -25.57 -14.46 29.58
C THR A 240 -26.53 -15.35 30.42
N ARG A 241 -25.98 -16.25 31.20
CA ARG A 241 -26.75 -16.99 32.22
C ARG A 241 -27.41 -15.96 33.14
N PRO A 242 -28.71 -15.96 33.29
CA PRO A 242 -29.36 -15.19 34.36
C PRO A 242 -28.94 -15.79 35.70
N LEU A 243 -28.26 -15.03 36.52
CA LEU A 243 -28.06 -15.28 37.94
C LEU A 243 -29.45 -15.20 38.61
N TYR A 244 -30.05 -16.37 38.82
CA TYR A 244 -31.15 -16.48 39.79
C TYR A 244 -30.56 -16.35 41.19
N ILE A 245 -30.84 -15.23 41.85
CA ILE A 245 -30.70 -15.05 43.30
C ILE A 245 -32.00 -15.56 43.91
N SER A 246 -31.93 -16.59 44.69
CA SER A 246 -32.93 -16.98 45.68
C SER A 246 -32.36 -16.74 47.07
#